data_6e29f70e8e9a72749e5e2d4b47c6c279
#
_entry.id   6e29f70e8e9a72749e5e2d4b47c6c279
#
_cell.length_a   1.000
_cell.length_b   1.000
_cell.length_c   1.000
_cell.angle_alpha   90.00
_cell.angle_beta   90.00
_cell.angle_gamma   90.00
#
_symmetry.space_group_name_H-M   'P 1'
#
loop_
_entity.id
_entity.type
_entity.pdbx_description
1 polymer ?
#
loop_
_entity_poly.entity_id
_entity_poly.type
_entity_poly.pdbx_seq_one_letter_code
_entity_poly.pdbx_strand_id
1 'polypeptide(L)'
;LRTGCAWRHLPHEFPPWGTVHRWFLRLSKTGVCERLAHALTMADRERAGRDASPTGAILDAQAARSGGVGMARARGDDPARRVVGRKRHALTDTDGRLLVAAVSPADLHDSHGGVALLRASRGLWPFLAHCFADRSYRGDRVGSATAITVEIVEPEEGQTGFAVQPRRWVIERTFGWISRCRRLARDH
;
A
#
# COMPACT_ATOMS: atom_id res chain seq x y z
N LEU A 1 13.87 -5.57 9.88
CA LEU A 1 13.02 -5.50 8.69
C LEU A 1 13.66 -4.64 7.58
N ARG A 2 14.14 -3.44 7.89
CA ARG A 2 14.70 -2.49 6.92
C ARG A 2 15.84 -3.06 6.08
N THR A 3 16.81 -3.74 6.72
CA THR A 3 17.97 -4.33 6.02
C THR A 3 17.61 -5.58 5.22
N GLY A 4 16.49 -6.25 5.58
CA GLY A 4 16.09 -7.51 4.96
C GLY A 4 17.08 -8.64 5.12
N CYS A 5 17.92 -8.62 6.18
CA CYS A 5 18.81 -9.72 6.48
C CYS A 5 18.00 -10.99 6.82
N ALA A 6 18.60 -12.16 6.61
CA ALA A 6 18.02 -13.40 7.10
C ALA A 6 17.95 -13.37 8.65
N TRP A 7 16.90 -13.94 9.24
CA TRP A 7 16.73 -13.97 10.70
C TRP A 7 17.96 -14.53 11.44
N ARG A 8 18.61 -15.54 10.86
CA ARG A 8 19.81 -16.15 11.42
C ARG A 8 21.04 -15.22 11.45
N HIS A 9 21.00 -14.11 10.69
CA HIS A 9 22.06 -13.11 10.63
C HIS A 9 21.71 -11.86 11.47
N LEU A 10 20.83 -12.03 12.44
CA LEU A 10 20.53 -10.96 13.38
C LEU A 10 21.79 -10.64 14.20
N PRO A 11 22.17 -9.36 14.40
CA PRO A 11 23.32 -8.98 15.22
C PRO A 11 23.25 -9.53 16.64
N HIS A 12 24.41 -9.74 17.26
CA HIS A 12 24.51 -10.36 18.59
C HIS A 12 23.89 -9.52 19.72
N GLU A 13 23.68 -8.23 19.49
CA GLU A 13 23.03 -7.32 20.45
C GLU A 13 21.53 -7.63 20.62
N PHE A 14 20.96 -8.41 19.72
CA PHE A 14 19.57 -8.86 19.83
C PHE A 14 19.51 -10.21 20.55
N PRO A 15 18.34 -10.53 21.17
CA PRO A 15 18.09 -11.90 21.65
C PRO A 15 18.24 -12.92 20.51
N PRO A 16 18.36 -14.23 20.85
CA PRO A 16 18.44 -15.28 19.84
C PRO A 16 17.39 -15.11 18.75
N TRP A 17 17.81 -15.22 17.49
CA TRP A 17 16.97 -14.92 16.32
C TRP A 17 15.61 -15.63 16.35
N GLY A 18 15.56 -16.87 16.86
CA GLY A 18 14.32 -17.63 16.97
C GLY A 18 13.31 -17.00 17.96
N THR A 19 13.81 -16.34 19.00
CA THR A 19 12.96 -15.59 19.95
C THR A 19 12.39 -14.35 19.28
N VAL A 20 13.23 -13.55 18.60
CA VAL A 20 12.80 -12.35 17.90
C VAL A 20 11.79 -12.69 16.79
N HIS A 21 12.03 -13.77 16.04
CA HIS A 21 11.12 -14.23 15.00
C HIS A 21 9.77 -14.69 15.56
N ARG A 22 9.73 -15.41 16.66
CA ARG A 22 8.47 -15.82 17.32
C ARG A 22 7.66 -14.60 17.78
N TRP A 23 8.31 -13.59 18.35
CA TRP A 23 7.65 -12.34 18.72
C TRP A 23 7.11 -11.61 17.49
N PHE A 24 7.88 -11.50 16.41
CA PHE A 24 7.42 -10.92 15.15
C PHE A 24 6.16 -11.61 14.63
N LEU A 25 6.16 -12.96 14.59
CA LEU A 25 4.99 -13.72 14.16
C LEU A 25 3.79 -13.51 15.08
N ARG A 26 4.01 -13.47 16.40
CA ARG A 26 2.95 -13.22 17.38
C ARG A 26 2.33 -11.84 17.17
N LEU A 27 3.14 -10.78 17.06
CA LEU A 27 2.67 -9.41 16.87
C LEU A 27 1.90 -9.26 15.56
N SER A 28 2.39 -9.89 14.48
CA SER A 28 1.69 -9.91 13.18
C SER A 28 0.34 -10.62 13.27
N LYS A 29 0.30 -11.82 13.86
CA LYS A 29 -0.93 -12.62 13.95
C LYS A 29 -2.01 -12.00 14.85
N THR A 30 -1.61 -11.23 15.85
CA THR A 30 -2.55 -10.58 16.79
C THR A 30 -3.00 -9.19 16.32
N GLY A 31 -2.58 -8.73 15.14
CA GLY A 31 -2.93 -7.42 14.60
C GLY A 31 -2.33 -6.23 15.39
N VAL A 32 -1.31 -6.48 16.21
CA VAL A 32 -0.65 -5.40 16.99
C VAL A 32 0.05 -4.42 16.08
N CYS A 33 0.72 -4.93 15.02
CA CYS A 33 1.44 -4.07 14.07
C CYS A 33 0.48 -3.11 13.36
N GLU A 34 -0.70 -3.58 12.97
CA GLU A 34 -1.72 -2.79 12.29
C GLU A 34 -2.31 -1.73 13.23
N ARG A 35 -2.63 -2.10 14.48
CA ARG A 35 -3.13 -1.15 15.48
C ARG A 35 -2.09 -0.09 15.82
N LEU A 36 -0.82 -0.48 15.95
CA LEU A 36 0.27 0.46 16.22
C LEU A 36 0.46 1.41 15.03
N ALA A 37 0.48 0.90 13.80
CA ALA A 37 0.58 1.73 12.60
C ALA A 37 -0.57 2.73 12.51
N HIS A 38 -1.80 2.29 12.79
CA HIS A 38 -2.97 3.17 12.82
C HIS A 38 -2.83 4.28 13.87
N ALA A 39 -2.49 3.93 15.11
CA ALA A 39 -2.31 4.91 16.19
C ALA A 39 -1.17 5.91 15.90
N LEU A 40 -0.04 5.43 15.36
CA LEU A 40 1.08 6.28 14.97
C LEU A 40 0.73 7.21 13.80
N THR A 41 -0.07 6.74 12.84
CA THR A 41 -0.55 7.59 11.74
C THR A 41 -1.44 8.70 12.26
N MET A 42 -2.37 8.41 13.17
CA MET A 42 -3.22 9.42 13.81
C MET A 42 -2.38 10.47 14.55
N ALA A 43 -1.46 10.02 15.41
CA ALA A 43 -0.59 10.92 16.18
C ALA A 43 0.31 11.78 15.29
N ASP A 44 0.85 11.21 14.19
CA ASP A 44 1.68 11.98 13.25
C ASP A 44 0.87 13.01 12.45
N ARG A 45 -0.39 12.71 12.14
CA ARG A 45 -1.30 13.67 11.52
C ARG A 45 -1.57 14.85 12.45
N GLU A 46 -1.92 14.57 13.71
CA GLU A 46 -2.15 15.62 14.73
C GLU A 46 -0.90 16.47 14.96
N ARG A 47 0.28 15.84 15.04
CA ARG A 47 1.57 16.55 15.13
C ARG A 47 1.81 17.48 13.94
N ALA A 48 1.28 17.13 12.76
CA ALA A 48 1.34 17.96 11.56
C ALA A 48 0.20 18.99 11.45
N GLY A 49 -0.59 19.19 12.50
CA GLY A 49 -1.74 20.11 12.51
C GLY A 49 -2.93 19.65 11.67
N ARG A 50 -3.06 18.33 11.48
CA ARG A 50 -4.18 17.70 10.76
C ARG A 50 -5.09 16.96 11.73
N ASP A 51 -6.35 16.79 11.35
CA ASP A 51 -7.25 15.89 12.09
C ASP A 51 -6.69 14.46 12.09
N ALA A 52 -6.87 13.74 13.19
CA ALA A 52 -6.39 12.36 13.35
C ALA A 52 -6.87 11.44 12.22
N SER A 53 -8.15 11.53 11.85
CA SER A 53 -8.72 10.78 10.72
C SER A 53 -8.75 11.64 9.45
N PRO A 54 -8.23 11.15 8.32
CA PRO A 54 -8.28 11.86 7.05
C PRO A 54 -9.70 11.89 6.47
N THR A 55 -10.02 12.97 5.74
CA THR A 55 -11.22 13.06 4.90
C THR A 55 -10.93 12.76 3.43
N GLY A 56 -9.67 12.88 3.02
CA GLY A 56 -9.19 12.60 1.66
C GLY A 56 -8.07 11.58 1.61
N ALA A 57 -8.06 10.74 0.57
CA ALA A 57 -7.05 9.72 0.35
C ALA A 57 -6.62 9.64 -1.11
N ILE A 58 -5.53 8.90 -1.37
CA ILE A 58 -5.03 8.59 -2.70
C ILE A 58 -4.87 7.07 -2.79
N LEU A 59 -5.40 6.50 -3.87
CA LEU A 59 -5.40 5.06 -4.15
C LEU A 59 -4.54 4.78 -5.37
N ASP A 60 -3.63 3.81 -5.24
CA ASP A 60 -2.83 3.34 -6.37
C ASP A 60 -2.32 1.91 -6.13
N ALA A 61 -1.74 1.27 -7.17
CA ALA A 61 -1.15 -0.05 -7.10
C ALA A 61 0.21 -0.11 -7.79
N GLN A 62 1.14 -0.81 -7.16
CA GLN A 62 2.46 -1.08 -7.69
C GLN A 62 2.70 -2.58 -7.86
N ALA A 63 3.09 -3.00 -9.07
CA ALA A 63 3.53 -4.36 -9.30
C ALA A 63 4.96 -4.57 -8.77
N ALA A 64 5.19 -5.71 -8.11
CA ALA A 64 6.49 -6.13 -7.60
C ALA A 64 6.82 -7.51 -8.17
N ARG A 65 8.02 -7.64 -8.78
CA ARG A 65 8.51 -8.92 -9.30
C ARG A 65 8.74 -9.90 -8.17
N SER A 66 8.28 -11.14 -8.34
CA SER A 66 8.65 -12.23 -7.45
C SER A 66 10.04 -12.74 -7.77
N GLY A 67 10.84 -13.01 -6.74
CA GLY A 67 12.12 -13.72 -6.86
C GLY A 67 11.89 -15.21 -7.14
N GLY A 68 12.71 -15.81 -8.02
CA GLY A 68 12.65 -17.13 -8.66
C GLY A 68 11.88 -18.28 -7.99
N VAL A 69 12.22 -18.76 -6.82
CA VAL A 69 11.72 -20.03 -6.27
C VAL A 69 10.87 -19.80 -5.01
N GLY A 70 9.63 -19.43 -5.17
CA GLY A 70 8.72 -19.32 -4.04
C GLY A 70 7.26 -19.45 -4.50
N MET A 71 6.43 -19.99 -3.66
CA MET A 71 5.01 -20.31 -3.80
C MET A 71 4.30 -19.89 -5.10
N ALA A 72 4.23 -20.78 -6.08
CA ALA A 72 3.55 -20.58 -7.37
C ALA A 72 2.09 -20.13 -7.25
N ARG A 73 1.43 -20.44 -6.13
CA ARG A 73 -0.01 -20.23 -5.92
C ARG A 73 -0.45 -18.79 -5.69
N ALA A 74 0.47 -17.85 -5.49
CA ALA A 74 0.13 -16.47 -5.15
C ALA A 74 0.71 -15.43 -6.13
N ARG A 75 1.22 -15.87 -7.28
CA ARG A 75 1.75 -15.01 -8.34
C ARG A 75 0.73 -14.87 -9.45
N GLY A 76 0.72 -13.70 -10.09
CA GLY A 76 0.01 -13.47 -11.33
C GLY A 76 0.95 -12.89 -12.38
N ASP A 77 0.56 -12.98 -13.63
CA ASP A 77 1.24 -12.33 -14.75
C ASP A 77 0.46 -11.04 -15.11
N ASP A 78 1.13 -9.90 -15.03
CA ASP A 78 0.62 -8.62 -15.55
C ASP A 78 1.31 -8.32 -16.89
N PRO A 79 0.69 -8.69 -18.01
CA PRO A 79 1.28 -8.50 -19.35
C PRO A 79 1.49 -7.01 -19.68
N ALA A 80 0.61 -6.13 -19.18
CA ALA A 80 0.68 -4.70 -19.46
C ALA A 80 1.93 -4.07 -18.83
N ARG A 81 2.31 -4.53 -17.64
CA ARG A 81 3.51 -4.08 -16.91
C ARG A 81 4.71 -5.00 -17.12
N ARG A 82 4.55 -6.13 -17.83
CA ARG A 82 5.57 -7.18 -18.04
C ARG A 82 6.17 -7.66 -16.70
N VAL A 83 5.32 -7.95 -15.73
CA VAL A 83 5.71 -8.35 -14.38
C VAL A 83 5.00 -9.62 -13.99
N VAL A 84 5.77 -10.66 -13.71
CA VAL A 84 5.28 -11.86 -13.00
C VAL A 84 5.56 -11.67 -11.51
N GLY A 85 4.49 -11.61 -10.71
CA GLY A 85 4.65 -11.34 -9.27
C GLY A 85 3.35 -11.00 -8.57
N ARG A 86 3.42 -9.99 -7.70
CA ARG A 86 2.30 -9.49 -6.91
C ARG A 86 2.09 -8.01 -7.10
N LYS A 87 0.86 -7.57 -6.92
CA LYS A 87 0.51 -6.15 -6.79
C LYS A 87 0.37 -5.78 -5.32
N ARG A 88 0.91 -4.63 -4.97
CA ARG A 88 0.66 -3.92 -3.72
C ARG A 88 -0.34 -2.83 -4.01
N HIS A 89 -1.47 -2.91 -3.37
CA HIS A 89 -2.46 -1.85 -3.40
C HIS A 89 -2.26 -1.02 -2.14
N ALA A 90 -2.25 0.28 -2.27
CA ALA A 90 -2.08 1.20 -1.16
C ALA A 90 -3.12 2.31 -1.20
N LEU A 91 -3.60 2.67 -0.02
CA LEU A 91 -4.38 3.86 0.24
C LEU A 91 -3.55 4.73 1.18
N THR A 92 -3.25 5.97 0.77
CA THR A 92 -2.52 6.95 1.60
C THR A 92 -3.38 8.16 1.86
N ASP A 93 -3.06 8.92 2.91
CA ASP A 93 -3.60 10.27 3.02
C ASP A 93 -2.96 11.23 1.99
N THR A 94 -3.38 12.46 1.96
CA THR A 94 -2.87 13.49 1.03
C THR A 94 -1.45 13.93 1.29
N ASP A 95 -0.85 13.53 2.41
CA ASP A 95 0.55 13.78 2.75
C ASP A 95 1.44 12.53 2.53
N GLY A 96 0.84 11.38 2.20
CA GLY A 96 1.53 10.12 1.88
C GLY A 96 1.68 9.15 3.04
N ARG A 97 0.97 9.35 4.15
CA ARG A 97 0.92 8.37 5.24
C ARG A 97 0.08 7.18 4.80
N LEU A 98 0.61 5.99 4.97
CA LEU A 98 -0.11 4.77 4.61
C LEU A 98 -1.30 4.54 5.54
N LEU A 99 -2.49 4.47 4.97
CA LEU A 99 -3.74 4.23 5.70
C LEU A 99 -4.11 2.74 5.70
N VAL A 100 -4.09 2.12 4.53
CA VAL A 100 -4.41 0.70 4.33
C VAL A 100 -3.53 0.18 3.19
N ALA A 101 -3.10 -1.07 3.31
CA ALA A 101 -2.40 -1.78 2.24
C ALA A 101 -2.93 -3.20 2.08
N ALA A 102 -2.89 -3.71 0.86
CA ALA A 102 -3.19 -5.11 0.53
C ALA A 102 -2.27 -5.62 -0.57
N VAL A 103 -2.15 -6.94 -0.65
CA VAL A 103 -1.35 -7.60 -1.68
C VAL A 103 -2.24 -8.58 -2.43
N SER A 104 -2.12 -8.61 -3.76
CA SER A 104 -2.80 -9.55 -4.63
C SER A 104 -1.82 -10.17 -5.64
N PRO A 105 -2.19 -11.26 -6.33
CA PRO A 105 -1.50 -11.67 -7.55
C PRO A 105 -1.48 -10.53 -8.58
N ALA A 106 -0.44 -10.46 -9.43
CA ALA A 106 -0.25 -9.34 -10.34
C ALA A 106 -1.28 -9.29 -11.48
N ASP A 107 -1.90 -10.40 -11.84
CA ASP A 107 -2.97 -10.51 -12.83
C ASP A 107 -4.31 -9.91 -12.37
N LEU A 108 -4.50 -9.72 -11.05
CA LEU A 108 -5.70 -9.06 -10.55
C LEU A 108 -5.75 -7.60 -11.02
N HIS A 109 -6.87 -7.21 -11.63
CA HIS A 109 -7.05 -5.82 -12.08
C HIS A 109 -7.07 -4.86 -10.88
N ASP A 110 -6.47 -3.68 -11.04
CA ASP A 110 -6.26 -2.71 -9.95
C ASP A 110 -7.57 -2.30 -9.26
N SER A 111 -8.67 -2.19 -10.02
CA SER A 111 -10.00 -1.88 -9.48
C SER A 111 -10.50 -2.88 -8.43
N HIS A 112 -10.16 -4.17 -8.53
CA HIS A 112 -10.56 -5.16 -7.52
C HIS A 112 -9.82 -4.93 -6.20
N GLY A 113 -8.51 -4.68 -6.26
CA GLY A 113 -7.72 -4.32 -5.08
C GLY A 113 -8.19 -3.01 -4.46
N GLY A 114 -8.55 -2.03 -5.30
CA GLY A 114 -9.11 -0.75 -4.87
C GLY A 114 -10.41 -0.91 -4.07
N VAL A 115 -11.35 -1.71 -4.55
CA VAL A 115 -12.59 -2.03 -3.81
C VAL A 115 -12.29 -2.63 -2.44
N ALA A 116 -11.37 -3.58 -2.37
CA ALA A 116 -10.97 -4.20 -1.10
C ALA A 116 -10.41 -3.16 -0.11
N LEU A 117 -9.54 -2.26 -0.58
CA LEU A 117 -8.97 -1.19 0.26
C LEU A 117 -10.03 -0.18 0.72
N LEU A 118 -10.90 0.27 -0.17
CA LEU A 118 -11.96 1.22 0.18
C LEU A 118 -12.91 0.63 1.22
N ARG A 119 -13.26 -0.65 1.10
CA ARG A 119 -14.09 -1.33 2.11
C ARG A 119 -13.37 -1.48 3.45
N ALA A 120 -12.10 -1.91 3.43
CA ALA A 120 -11.30 -2.06 4.64
C ALA A 120 -11.07 -0.71 5.35
N SER A 121 -10.95 0.38 4.59
CA SER A 121 -10.72 1.72 5.16
C SER A 121 -11.90 2.23 5.98
N ARG A 122 -13.15 1.81 5.69
CA ARG A 122 -14.35 2.31 6.38
C ARG A 122 -14.34 2.10 7.89
N GLY A 123 -13.82 0.95 8.35
CA GLY A 123 -13.72 0.63 9.78
C GLY A 123 -12.58 1.36 10.49
N LEU A 124 -11.53 1.70 9.76
CA LEU A 124 -10.32 2.34 10.34
C LEU A 124 -10.37 3.87 10.24
N TRP A 125 -10.94 4.38 9.15
CA TRP A 125 -10.95 5.80 8.79
C TRP A 125 -12.39 6.26 8.45
N PRO A 126 -13.27 6.40 9.46
CA PRO A 126 -14.70 6.62 9.24
C PRO A 126 -15.04 7.92 8.55
N PHE A 127 -14.18 8.95 8.68
CA PHE A 127 -14.38 10.27 8.07
C PHE A 127 -13.85 10.38 6.63
N LEU A 128 -13.26 9.29 6.10
CA LEU A 128 -12.80 9.29 4.72
C LEU A 128 -14.00 9.39 3.76
N ALA A 129 -14.09 10.52 3.05
CA ALA A 129 -15.19 10.84 2.16
C ALA A 129 -14.76 10.95 0.69
N HIS A 130 -13.49 11.20 0.40
CA HIS A 130 -12.98 11.45 -0.94
C HIS A 130 -11.69 10.66 -1.21
N CYS A 131 -11.54 10.12 -2.42
CA CYS A 131 -10.38 9.37 -2.84
C CYS A 131 -9.96 9.74 -4.27
N PHE A 132 -8.68 10.07 -4.46
CA PHE A 132 -8.08 10.31 -5.76
C PHE A 132 -7.47 9.01 -6.29
N ALA A 133 -7.72 8.69 -7.56
CA ALA A 133 -7.21 7.47 -8.18
C ALA A 133 -6.89 7.69 -9.66
N ASP A 134 -6.16 6.78 -10.28
CA ASP A 134 -5.89 6.83 -11.70
C ASP A 134 -7.03 6.20 -12.55
N ARG A 135 -6.86 6.23 -13.88
CA ARG A 135 -7.83 5.70 -14.85
C ARG A 135 -8.16 4.22 -14.64
N SER A 136 -7.25 3.42 -14.08
CA SER A 136 -7.49 1.97 -13.84
C SER A 136 -8.59 1.70 -12.82
N TYR A 137 -8.95 2.71 -12.04
CA TYR A 137 -10.03 2.66 -11.05
C TYR A 137 -11.36 3.25 -11.53
N ARG A 138 -11.45 3.65 -12.81
CA ARG A 138 -12.69 4.18 -13.39
C ARG A 138 -13.79 3.10 -13.44
N GLY A 139 -15.03 3.52 -13.24
CA GLY A 139 -16.23 2.72 -13.42
C GLY A 139 -16.97 2.38 -12.14
N ASP A 140 -18.18 1.86 -12.33
CA ASP A 140 -19.16 1.63 -11.27
C ASP A 140 -18.68 0.71 -10.16
N ARG A 141 -17.84 -0.27 -10.49
CA ARG A 141 -17.29 -1.21 -9.51
C ARG A 141 -16.59 -0.51 -8.34
N VAL A 142 -15.81 0.51 -8.63
CA VAL A 142 -15.07 1.26 -7.61
C VAL A 142 -15.95 2.36 -7.04
N GLY A 143 -16.66 3.10 -7.89
CA GLY A 143 -17.55 4.20 -7.48
C GLY A 143 -18.69 3.77 -6.56
N SER A 144 -19.21 2.54 -6.73
CA SER A 144 -20.30 2.00 -5.90
C SER A 144 -19.82 1.14 -4.72
N ALA A 145 -18.50 0.96 -4.55
CA ALA A 145 -17.95 0.06 -3.54
C ALA A 145 -18.24 0.51 -2.10
N THR A 146 -18.26 1.82 -1.90
CA THR A 146 -18.48 2.48 -0.59
C THR A 146 -19.12 3.86 -0.83
N ALA A 147 -19.43 4.58 0.26
CA ALA A 147 -19.87 5.99 0.19
C ALA A 147 -18.69 6.99 -0.02
N ILE A 148 -17.47 6.50 -0.32
CA ILE A 148 -16.32 7.34 -0.62
C ILE A 148 -16.41 7.75 -2.10
N THR A 149 -16.43 9.05 -2.38
CA THR A 149 -16.37 9.57 -3.74
C THR A 149 -14.98 9.31 -4.33
N VAL A 150 -14.92 8.64 -5.48
CA VAL A 150 -13.65 8.38 -6.17
C VAL A 150 -13.51 9.30 -7.38
N GLU A 151 -12.56 10.22 -7.30
CA GLU A 151 -12.18 11.15 -8.37
C GLU A 151 -11.04 10.58 -9.19
N ILE A 152 -11.25 10.45 -10.50
CA ILE A 152 -10.21 9.98 -11.41
C ILE A 152 -9.35 11.16 -11.85
N VAL A 153 -8.07 11.11 -11.46
CA VAL A 153 -7.07 12.11 -11.86
C VAL A 153 -6.41 11.67 -13.16
N GLU A 154 -6.61 12.48 -14.20
CA GLU A 154 -6.04 12.25 -15.54
C GLU A 154 -5.06 13.37 -15.91
N PRO A 155 -4.10 13.11 -16.81
CA PRO A 155 -3.30 14.15 -17.44
C PRO A 155 -4.21 15.16 -18.19
N GLU A 156 -3.78 16.41 -18.26
CA GLU A 156 -4.48 17.41 -19.06
C GLU A 156 -4.45 17.03 -20.55
N GLU A 157 -5.54 17.35 -21.28
CA GLU A 157 -5.60 17.11 -22.72
C GLU A 157 -4.45 17.81 -23.44
N GLY A 158 -3.72 17.06 -24.28
CA GLY A 158 -2.56 17.57 -25.01
C GLY A 158 -1.23 17.50 -24.26
N GLN A 159 -1.19 17.04 -23.02
CA GLN A 159 0.03 16.88 -22.24
C GLN A 159 0.88 15.75 -22.82
N THR A 160 2.04 16.09 -23.41
CA THR A 160 3.05 15.14 -23.89
C THR A 160 4.23 15.09 -22.92
N GLY A 161 4.75 13.87 -22.64
CA GLY A 161 5.87 13.66 -21.73
C GLY A 161 5.48 13.43 -20.28
N PHE A 162 6.49 13.28 -19.41
CA PHE A 162 6.30 13.08 -17.99
C PHE A 162 5.89 14.37 -17.30
N ALA A 163 4.74 14.37 -16.65
CA ALA A 163 4.34 15.45 -15.75
C ALA A 163 3.87 14.90 -14.42
N VAL A 164 4.25 15.58 -13.37
CA VAL A 164 3.82 15.26 -12.01
C VAL A 164 2.32 15.51 -11.90
N GLN A 165 1.57 14.44 -11.76
CA GLN A 165 0.12 14.55 -11.56
C GLN A 165 -0.17 15.10 -10.17
N PRO A 166 -0.90 16.22 -10.04
CA PRO A 166 -1.28 16.76 -8.74
C PRO A 166 -1.88 15.67 -7.85
N ARG A 167 -1.48 15.65 -6.57
CA ARG A 167 -1.90 14.68 -5.55
C ARG A 167 -1.37 13.25 -5.76
N ARG A 168 -1.37 12.69 -6.97
CA ARG A 168 -0.94 11.31 -7.22
C ARG A 168 0.55 11.06 -6.94
N TRP A 169 1.43 12.01 -7.22
CA TRP A 169 2.88 11.87 -6.94
C TRP A 169 3.18 11.50 -5.49
N VAL A 170 2.26 11.79 -4.57
CA VAL A 170 2.41 11.52 -3.14
C VAL A 170 2.44 10.02 -2.86
N ILE A 171 1.52 9.24 -3.45
CA ILE A 171 1.50 7.78 -3.28
C ILE A 171 2.67 7.13 -4.03
N GLU A 172 3.09 7.67 -5.17
CA GLU A 172 4.27 7.21 -5.90
C GLU A 172 5.54 7.37 -5.04
N ARG A 173 5.68 8.50 -4.34
CA ARG A 173 6.74 8.73 -3.35
C ARG A 173 6.68 7.70 -2.23
N THR A 174 5.50 7.38 -1.72
CA THR A 174 5.31 6.36 -0.68
C THR A 174 5.75 4.98 -1.17
N PHE A 175 5.40 4.58 -2.39
CA PHE A 175 5.93 3.36 -3.01
C PHE A 175 7.46 3.40 -3.18
N GLY A 176 8.03 4.56 -3.52
CA GLY A 176 9.47 4.77 -3.57
C GLY A 176 10.13 4.50 -2.21
N TRP A 177 9.55 4.96 -1.11
CA TRP A 177 10.04 4.67 0.24
C TRP A 177 9.92 3.20 0.61
N ILE A 178 8.80 2.56 0.31
CA ILE A 178 8.60 1.12 0.51
C ILE A 178 9.66 0.32 -0.25
N SER A 179 9.97 0.70 -1.47
CA SER A 179 10.95 0.02 -2.32
C SER A 179 12.42 0.16 -1.84
N ARG A 180 12.71 1.08 -0.92
CA ARG A 180 14.01 1.16 -0.24
C ARG A 180 14.22 0.05 0.80
N CYS A 181 13.15 -0.61 1.23
CA CYS A 181 13.23 -1.76 2.13
C CYS A 181 13.46 -3.02 1.29
N ARG A 182 14.61 -3.67 1.45
CA ARG A 182 15.04 -4.82 0.62
C ARG A 182 13.95 -5.90 0.50
N ARG A 183 13.27 -6.25 1.59
CA ARG A 183 12.22 -7.27 1.61
C ARG A 183 10.90 -6.81 0.99
N LEU A 184 10.75 -5.51 0.78
CA LEU A 184 9.58 -4.92 0.16
C LEU A 184 9.86 -4.48 -1.29
N ALA A 185 11.13 -4.43 -1.73
CA ALA A 185 11.49 -4.09 -3.11
C ALA A 185 11.09 -5.20 -4.10
N ARG A 186 11.19 -6.44 -3.65
CA ARG A 186 10.79 -7.64 -4.41
C ARG A 186 9.93 -8.53 -3.53
N ASP A 187 9.09 -9.34 -4.14
CA ASP A 187 8.38 -10.43 -3.50
C ASP A 187 9.32 -11.65 -3.45
N HIS A 188 9.57 -12.19 -2.25
CA HIS A 188 10.55 -13.24 -1.97
C HIS A 188 9.86 -14.56 -1.59
#